data_4c5cf289dd19929cb65a75fb0c1f1be9
#
_entry.id   4c5cf289dd19929cb65a75fb0c1f1be9
#
_cell.length_a   1.000
_cell.length_b   1.000
_cell.length_c   1.000
_cell.angle_alpha   90.00
_cell.angle_beta   90.00
_cell.angle_gamma   90.00
#
_symmetry.space_group_name_H-M   'P 1'
#
loop_
_entity.id
_entity.type
_entity.pdbx_description
1 polymer ?
#
loop_
_entity_poly.entity_id
_entity_poly.type
_entity_poly.pdbx_seq_one_letter_code
_entity_poly.pdbx_strand_id
1 'polypeptide(L)'
;MRALTWQGKRNVAVEDVPDPRIQEPTDAIIEVTSTGICGSDLHLYEVLGPFMDAGDVIGHEPMGIVREVGSEVTHIRPGDRVVVPFTISCGRCWMCQRGLQSQCETTQVREQGCGAALFGYSRLYGSVPGGQAELLRVPHADYGPVKVPHTGPDEQWLFLSDVVPTAWQGVQYANVPDGGTLAVLGLGPIGQLAARIGVHLGYRVIGVDPVPERRAMAARHGIEVLDADGGEAEVLRERTGGRGPDAVLDAVGMEAHASPAGHAAHTAVGLLPDALGRAAMKTAGVDRLSALHTAIDAVRRGGTVSLSGVYGGMKDPMPMLTLFDKQVTLTMGQCNVRRWVDDLLPLLDDPSDPLGVLDLTTHTAPLEDAPALYETFQKKEDGCVKVVLKP
;
A
#
# COMPACT_ATOMS: atom_id res chain seq x y z
N MET A 1 -15.78 12.09 -18.31
CA MET A 1 -15.57 12.16 -16.85
C MET A 1 -14.26 12.85 -16.52
N ARG A 2 -14.19 13.48 -15.34
CA ARG A 2 -12.93 14.01 -14.81
C ARG A 2 -12.10 12.86 -14.22
N ALA A 3 -10.80 12.83 -14.45
CA ALA A 3 -9.90 11.82 -13.91
C ALA A 3 -8.49 12.38 -13.71
N LEU A 4 -7.78 11.91 -12.70
CA LEU A 4 -6.37 12.20 -12.51
C LEU A 4 -5.53 11.29 -13.40
N THR A 5 -4.74 11.89 -14.28
CA THR A 5 -3.91 11.20 -15.26
C THR A 5 -2.43 11.44 -15.00
N TRP A 6 -1.61 10.43 -15.27
CA TRP A 6 -0.16 10.58 -15.27
C TRP A 6 0.30 11.27 -16.56
N GLN A 7 1.13 12.32 -16.44
CA GLN A 7 1.60 13.13 -17.57
C GLN A 7 3.13 13.13 -17.69
N GLY A 8 3.81 12.41 -16.83
CA GLY A 8 5.26 12.37 -16.77
C GLY A 8 5.78 12.34 -15.35
N LYS A 9 7.08 12.21 -15.20
CA LYS A 9 7.72 12.23 -13.89
C LYS A 9 7.37 13.51 -13.12
N ARG A 10 6.84 13.36 -11.92
CA ARG A 10 6.36 14.45 -11.04
C ARG A 10 5.31 15.34 -11.70
N ASN A 11 4.54 14.76 -12.60
CA ASN A 11 3.51 15.51 -13.30
C ASN A 11 2.25 14.65 -13.44
N VAL A 12 1.20 15.05 -12.76
CA VAL A 12 -0.14 14.51 -12.87
C VAL A 12 -1.13 15.65 -13.10
N ALA A 13 -2.19 15.41 -13.84
CA ALA A 13 -3.18 16.43 -14.17
C ALA A 13 -4.60 15.84 -14.12
N VAL A 14 -5.57 16.65 -13.74
CA VAL A 14 -6.98 16.29 -13.86
C VAL A 14 -7.47 16.67 -15.24
N GLU A 15 -7.91 15.67 -16.01
CA GLU A 15 -8.31 15.82 -17.41
C GLU A 15 -9.71 15.27 -17.67
N ASP A 16 -10.33 15.70 -18.75
CA ASP A 16 -11.53 15.09 -19.28
C ASP A 16 -11.16 13.85 -20.11
N VAL A 17 -11.58 12.69 -19.64
CA VAL A 17 -11.38 11.40 -20.32
C VAL A 17 -12.73 10.76 -20.67
N PRO A 18 -12.80 9.83 -21.63
CA PRO A 18 -14.04 9.12 -21.94
C PRO A 18 -14.60 8.39 -20.72
N ASP A 19 -15.93 8.40 -20.57
CA ASP A 19 -16.60 7.61 -19.54
C ASP A 19 -16.35 6.10 -19.76
N PRO A 20 -16.08 5.35 -18.71
CA PRO A 20 -15.96 3.90 -18.80
C PRO A 20 -17.32 3.27 -19.13
N ARG A 21 -17.26 2.09 -19.78
CA ARG A 21 -18.46 1.30 -20.15
C ARG A 21 -18.26 -0.14 -19.75
N ILE A 22 -19.38 -0.88 -19.57
CA ILE A 22 -19.35 -2.32 -19.46
C ILE A 22 -18.71 -2.89 -20.73
N GLN A 23 -17.65 -3.68 -20.60
CA GLN A 23 -16.94 -4.34 -21.69
C GLN A 23 -17.19 -5.85 -21.66
N GLU A 24 -17.29 -6.43 -20.47
CA GLU A 24 -17.53 -7.83 -20.24
C GLU A 24 -18.78 -8.03 -19.37
N PRO A 25 -19.50 -9.16 -19.49
CA PRO A 25 -20.68 -9.43 -18.67
C PRO A 25 -20.40 -9.44 -17.15
N THR A 26 -19.15 -9.58 -16.76
CA THR A 26 -18.70 -9.62 -15.35
C THR A 26 -18.27 -8.25 -14.81
N ASP A 27 -18.40 -7.17 -15.58
CA ASP A 27 -17.97 -5.83 -15.18
C ASP A 27 -19.04 -5.11 -14.35
N ALA A 28 -18.61 -4.10 -13.59
CA ALA A 28 -19.48 -3.06 -13.05
C ALA A 28 -18.90 -1.67 -13.32
N ILE A 29 -19.77 -0.66 -13.30
CA ILE A 29 -19.37 0.76 -13.26
C ILE A 29 -19.71 1.30 -11.88
N ILE A 30 -18.73 1.91 -11.24
CA ILE A 30 -18.83 2.53 -9.92
C ILE A 30 -18.73 4.05 -10.09
N GLU A 31 -19.68 4.79 -9.51
CA GLU A 31 -19.57 6.22 -9.29
C GLU A 31 -18.72 6.42 -8.03
N VAL A 32 -17.52 6.93 -8.19
CA VAL A 32 -16.54 7.06 -7.10
C VAL A 32 -16.94 8.23 -6.19
N THR A 33 -17.10 7.96 -4.91
CA THR A 33 -17.41 8.97 -3.90
C THR A 33 -16.18 9.42 -3.13
N SER A 34 -15.18 8.55 -3.06
CA SER A 34 -13.90 8.83 -2.41
C SER A 34 -12.80 7.93 -2.98
N THR A 35 -11.59 8.47 -3.03
CA THR A 35 -10.40 7.70 -3.42
C THR A 35 -9.18 8.19 -2.65
N GLY A 36 -8.26 7.27 -2.31
CA GLY A 36 -7.04 7.60 -1.57
C GLY A 36 -5.86 7.91 -2.49
N ILE A 37 -4.90 8.72 -2.00
CA ILE A 37 -3.52 8.73 -2.51
C ILE A 37 -2.70 7.80 -1.62
N CYS A 38 -2.05 6.81 -2.23
CA CYS A 38 -1.19 5.84 -1.57
C CYS A 38 0.30 6.17 -1.72
N GLY A 39 1.14 5.66 -0.80
CA GLY A 39 2.60 5.73 -0.96
C GLY A 39 3.09 5.06 -2.26
N SER A 40 2.42 4.00 -2.71
CA SER A 40 2.76 3.33 -3.98
C SER A 40 2.42 4.16 -5.23
N ASP A 41 1.47 5.11 -5.17
CA ASP A 41 1.24 6.08 -6.25
C ASP A 41 2.45 7.01 -6.43
N LEU A 42 3.18 7.29 -5.33
CA LEU A 42 4.41 8.07 -5.41
C LEU A 42 5.53 7.35 -6.17
N HIS A 43 5.50 6.02 -6.23
CA HIS A 43 6.42 5.26 -7.10
C HIS A 43 6.13 5.53 -8.59
N LEU A 44 4.85 5.65 -8.99
CA LEU A 44 4.44 6.04 -10.35
C LEU A 44 4.87 7.47 -10.63
N TYR A 45 4.66 8.36 -9.66
CA TYR A 45 4.97 9.77 -9.74
C TYR A 45 6.48 10.03 -9.89
N GLU A 46 7.35 9.22 -9.23
CA GLU A 46 8.78 9.49 -9.13
C GLU A 46 9.66 8.54 -9.96
N VAL A 47 9.39 7.22 -9.91
CA VAL A 47 10.36 6.18 -10.31
C VAL A 47 9.89 5.33 -11.48
N LEU A 48 8.60 4.92 -11.50
CA LEU A 48 8.06 3.96 -12.46
C LEU A 48 7.61 4.58 -13.80
N GLY A 49 7.93 5.84 -14.03
CA GLY A 49 7.62 6.54 -15.29
C GLY A 49 7.92 5.74 -16.58
N PRO A 50 9.04 4.97 -16.69
CA PRO A 50 9.30 4.13 -17.86
C PRO A 50 8.26 3.04 -18.14
N PHE A 51 7.38 2.75 -17.18
CA PHE A 51 6.28 1.78 -17.30
C PHE A 51 4.90 2.43 -17.38
N MET A 52 4.84 3.76 -17.53
CA MET A 52 3.61 4.55 -17.66
C MET A 52 3.51 5.16 -19.04
N ASP A 53 2.30 5.42 -19.49
CA ASP A 53 2.01 6.22 -20.67
C ASP A 53 1.26 7.52 -20.27
N ALA A 54 1.55 8.64 -20.93
CA ALA A 54 0.83 9.88 -20.67
C ALA A 54 -0.67 9.69 -20.95
N GLY A 55 -1.51 10.09 -19.99
CA GLY A 55 -2.95 9.87 -20.02
C GLY A 55 -3.43 8.63 -19.24
N ASP A 56 -2.52 7.80 -18.70
CA ASP A 56 -2.91 6.70 -17.81
C ASP A 56 -3.66 7.25 -16.59
N VAL A 57 -4.89 6.77 -16.36
CA VAL A 57 -5.69 7.12 -15.17
C VAL A 57 -5.17 6.35 -13.97
N ILE A 58 -4.75 7.07 -12.94
CA ILE A 58 -4.11 6.50 -11.75
C ILE A 58 -5.07 6.36 -10.56
N GLY A 59 -4.55 5.79 -9.45
CA GLY A 59 -5.28 5.58 -8.20
C GLY A 59 -5.88 4.19 -8.06
N HIS A 60 -5.62 3.55 -6.92
CA HIS A 60 -6.01 2.16 -6.68
C HIS A 60 -6.78 1.96 -5.36
N GLU A 61 -7.13 3.05 -4.67
CA GLU A 61 -7.90 3.00 -3.43
C GLU A 61 -9.29 3.65 -3.58
N PRO A 62 -10.19 3.16 -4.45
CA PRO A 62 -11.50 3.75 -4.64
C PRO A 62 -12.59 3.09 -3.81
N MET A 63 -13.62 3.88 -3.48
CA MET A 63 -14.93 3.43 -3.08
C MET A 63 -16.02 4.28 -3.73
N GLY A 64 -17.24 3.79 -3.74
CA GLY A 64 -18.34 4.54 -4.33
C GLY A 64 -19.65 3.76 -4.37
N ILE A 65 -20.54 4.22 -5.25
CA ILE A 65 -21.87 3.64 -5.46
C ILE A 65 -21.90 2.89 -6.80
N VAL A 66 -22.40 1.68 -6.79
CA VAL A 66 -22.61 0.90 -8.01
C VAL A 66 -23.63 1.63 -8.89
N ARG A 67 -23.24 1.98 -10.11
CA ARG A 67 -24.08 2.66 -11.11
C ARG A 67 -24.71 1.68 -12.09
N GLU A 68 -23.90 0.72 -12.57
CA GLU A 68 -24.29 -0.25 -13.59
C GLU A 68 -23.56 -1.57 -13.35
N VAL A 69 -24.18 -2.69 -13.71
CA VAL A 69 -23.56 -4.02 -13.64
C VAL A 69 -23.79 -4.80 -14.93
N GLY A 70 -22.82 -5.62 -15.31
CA GLY A 70 -22.94 -6.58 -16.38
C GLY A 70 -23.89 -7.74 -16.02
N SER A 71 -24.32 -8.47 -17.02
CA SER A 71 -25.38 -9.50 -16.90
C SER A 71 -24.99 -10.70 -16.02
N GLU A 72 -23.70 -10.93 -15.78
CA GLU A 72 -23.21 -12.04 -14.94
C GLU A 72 -22.86 -11.58 -13.51
N VAL A 73 -23.06 -10.32 -13.18
CA VAL A 73 -22.82 -9.81 -11.82
C VAL A 73 -24.07 -10.01 -10.97
N THR A 74 -23.93 -10.75 -9.88
CA THR A 74 -25.03 -11.11 -8.97
C THR A 74 -24.80 -10.65 -7.52
N HIS A 75 -23.53 -10.46 -7.13
CA HIS A 75 -23.16 -10.11 -5.78
C HIS A 75 -23.47 -8.65 -5.41
N ILE A 76 -23.36 -7.73 -6.37
CA ILE A 76 -23.65 -6.31 -6.21
C ILE A 76 -24.72 -5.86 -7.22
N ARG A 77 -25.38 -4.74 -6.94
CA ARG A 77 -26.43 -4.15 -7.81
C ARG A 77 -26.35 -2.62 -7.77
N PRO A 78 -26.94 -1.92 -8.76
CA PRO A 78 -27.04 -0.47 -8.74
C PRO A 78 -27.61 0.05 -7.41
N GLY A 79 -26.95 1.06 -6.84
CA GLY A 79 -27.26 1.65 -5.56
C GLY A 79 -26.48 1.06 -4.37
N ASP A 80 -25.83 -0.09 -4.49
CA ASP A 80 -24.98 -0.63 -3.41
C ASP A 80 -23.76 0.28 -3.20
N ARG A 81 -23.39 0.55 -1.95
CA ARG A 81 -22.13 1.22 -1.58
C ARG A 81 -21.04 0.17 -1.43
N VAL A 82 -19.94 0.38 -2.14
CA VAL A 82 -18.86 -0.60 -2.23
C VAL A 82 -17.49 0.03 -2.09
N VAL A 83 -16.57 -0.73 -1.48
CA VAL A 83 -15.13 -0.49 -1.53
C VAL A 83 -14.54 -1.43 -2.57
N VAL A 84 -13.65 -0.92 -3.42
CA VAL A 84 -13.02 -1.72 -4.48
C VAL A 84 -11.58 -2.02 -4.10
N PRO A 85 -11.23 -3.30 -3.80
CA PRO A 85 -9.85 -3.72 -3.56
C PRO A 85 -8.93 -3.36 -4.72
N PHE A 86 -7.71 -2.92 -4.42
CA PHE A 86 -6.74 -2.51 -5.44
C PHE A 86 -6.37 -3.63 -6.42
N THR A 87 -6.48 -4.89 -5.99
CA THR A 87 -6.14 -6.07 -6.78
C THR A 87 -7.36 -6.57 -7.55
N ILE A 88 -7.22 -6.76 -8.86
CA ILE A 88 -8.27 -7.33 -9.70
C ILE A 88 -8.19 -8.85 -9.64
N SER A 89 -9.23 -9.51 -9.12
CA SER A 89 -9.23 -10.96 -8.92
C SER A 89 -10.57 -11.62 -9.25
N CYS A 90 -10.52 -12.86 -9.76
CA CYS A 90 -11.71 -13.55 -10.25
C CYS A 90 -12.47 -14.38 -9.21
N GLY A 91 -11.90 -14.60 -8.02
CA GLY A 91 -12.50 -15.40 -6.94
C GLY A 91 -12.55 -16.92 -7.14
N ARG A 92 -12.32 -17.43 -8.36
CA ARG A 92 -12.60 -18.84 -8.72
C ARG A 92 -11.38 -19.66 -9.16
N CYS A 93 -10.24 -19.02 -9.50
CA CYS A 93 -9.03 -19.74 -9.86
C CYS A 93 -8.37 -20.40 -8.64
N TRP A 94 -7.41 -21.27 -8.88
CA TRP A 94 -6.72 -22.01 -7.83
C TRP A 94 -6.08 -21.10 -6.77
N MET A 95 -5.48 -19.99 -7.19
CA MET A 95 -4.88 -19.00 -6.29
C MET A 95 -5.94 -18.28 -5.43
N CYS A 96 -7.01 -17.76 -6.08
CA CYS A 96 -8.07 -17.06 -5.36
C CYS A 96 -8.74 -17.92 -4.29
N GLN A 97 -9.03 -19.20 -4.60
CA GLN A 97 -9.62 -20.15 -3.65
C GLN A 97 -8.73 -20.47 -2.45
N ARG A 98 -7.44 -20.12 -2.51
CA ARG A 98 -6.47 -20.26 -1.40
C ARG A 98 -6.17 -18.97 -0.67
N GLY A 99 -6.96 -17.92 -0.93
CA GLY A 99 -6.73 -16.62 -0.32
C GLY A 99 -5.50 -15.89 -0.86
N LEU A 100 -5.06 -16.22 -2.08
CA LEU A 100 -3.91 -15.63 -2.75
C LEU A 100 -4.36 -14.76 -3.95
N GLN A 101 -5.26 -13.83 -3.70
CA GLN A 101 -5.89 -13.01 -4.75
C GLN A 101 -4.90 -12.16 -5.51
N SER A 102 -3.82 -11.69 -4.86
CA SER A 102 -2.73 -10.95 -5.50
C SER A 102 -1.96 -11.77 -6.54
N GLN A 103 -2.22 -13.08 -6.60
CA GLN A 103 -1.65 -14.03 -7.57
C GLN A 103 -2.74 -14.63 -8.47
N CYS A 104 -3.86 -13.94 -8.66
CA CYS A 104 -4.98 -14.43 -9.47
C CYS A 104 -4.51 -14.87 -10.86
N GLU A 105 -4.71 -16.15 -11.21
CA GLU A 105 -4.25 -16.72 -12.49
C GLU A 105 -5.00 -16.16 -13.70
N THR A 106 -6.22 -15.66 -13.50
CA THR A 106 -7.04 -15.07 -14.56
C THR A 106 -6.56 -13.69 -14.97
N THR A 107 -6.11 -12.89 -14.01
CA THR A 107 -5.70 -11.49 -14.22
C THR A 107 -4.17 -11.31 -14.14
N GLN A 108 -3.42 -12.39 -14.01
CA GLN A 108 -1.97 -12.35 -13.91
C GLN A 108 -1.33 -11.72 -15.15
N VAL A 109 -0.43 -10.76 -14.93
CA VAL A 109 0.33 -10.09 -16.00
C VAL A 109 1.62 -10.88 -16.29
N ARG A 110 1.44 -12.04 -16.93
CA ARG A 110 2.50 -13.05 -17.16
C ARG A 110 3.67 -12.51 -17.98
N GLU A 111 3.38 -11.66 -18.96
CA GLU A 111 4.40 -11.07 -19.84
C GLU A 111 5.40 -10.19 -19.06
N GLN A 112 4.97 -9.64 -17.93
CA GLN A 112 5.82 -8.85 -17.04
C GLN A 112 6.41 -9.68 -15.89
N GLY A 113 6.02 -10.94 -15.73
CA GLY A 113 6.41 -11.77 -14.59
C GLY A 113 5.79 -11.33 -13.28
N CYS A 114 4.68 -10.58 -13.34
CA CYS A 114 4.00 -10.01 -12.18
C CYS A 114 2.76 -10.83 -11.78
N GLY A 115 2.21 -10.54 -10.61
CA GLY A 115 0.97 -11.13 -10.10
C GLY A 115 -0.29 -10.62 -10.82
N ALA A 116 -1.39 -10.57 -10.10
CA ALA A 116 -2.67 -10.09 -10.60
C ALA A 116 -2.60 -8.63 -11.06
N ALA A 117 -3.44 -8.25 -12.04
CA ALA A 117 -3.57 -6.87 -12.46
C ALA A 117 -4.06 -5.97 -11.32
N LEU A 118 -3.66 -4.71 -11.35
CA LEU A 118 -4.02 -3.67 -10.38
C LEU A 118 -4.73 -2.51 -11.07
N PHE A 119 -5.64 -1.87 -10.34
CA PHE A 119 -6.21 -0.61 -10.77
C PHE A 119 -5.18 0.52 -10.71
N GLY A 120 -5.23 1.44 -11.65
CA GLY A 120 -4.48 2.71 -11.61
C GLY A 120 -2.98 2.55 -11.42
N TYR A 121 -2.41 1.46 -11.93
CA TYR A 121 -0.99 1.17 -11.79
C TYR A 121 -0.33 0.94 -13.16
N SER A 122 0.99 0.77 -13.17
CA SER A 122 1.82 0.72 -14.38
C SER A 122 1.57 -0.52 -15.26
N ARG A 123 2.18 -0.54 -16.44
CA ARG A 123 2.21 -1.70 -17.37
C ARG A 123 2.70 -2.99 -16.73
N LEU A 124 3.49 -2.92 -15.67
CA LEU A 124 3.89 -4.10 -14.91
C LEU A 124 2.68 -4.86 -14.37
N TYR A 125 1.58 -4.16 -14.12
CA TYR A 125 0.33 -4.70 -13.57
C TYR A 125 -0.88 -4.48 -14.47
N GLY A 126 -0.67 -4.35 -15.79
CA GLY A 126 -1.72 -4.41 -16.80
C GLY A 126 -2.32 -3.08 -17.24
N SER A 127 -1.84 -1.93 -16.76
CA SER A 127 -2.36 -0.58 -17.12
C SER A 127 -3.88 -0.47 -17.08
N VAL A 128 -4.54 -1.07 -16.09
CA VAL A 128 -5.99 -0.94 -15.92
C VAL A 128 -6.28 0.44 -15.35
N PRO A 129 -7.22 1.22 -15.95
CA PRO A 129 -7.55 2.55 -15.45
C PRO A 129 -7.94 2.55 -13.98
N GLY A 130 -7.48 3.58 -13.25
CA GLY A 130 -7.64 3.71 -11.82
C GLY A 130 -8.90 4.44 -11.38
N GLY A 131 -9.04 4.59 -10.07
CA GLY A 131 -10.19 5.17 -9.42
C GLY A 131 -9.99 6.59 -8.86
N GLN A 132 -8.89 7.27 -9.17
CA GLN A 132 -8.81 8.73 -8.95
C GLN A 132 -9.54 9.45 -10.10
N ALA A 133 -10.85 9.19 -10.19
CA ALA A 133 -11.75 9.60 -11.26
C ALA A 133 -13.20 9.59 -10.77
N GLU A 134 -14.11 10.27 -11.48
CA GLU A 134 -15.55 10.26 -11.16
C GLU A 134 -16.20 8.89 -11.34
N LEU A 135 -15.73 8.10 -12.32
CA LEU A 135 -16.27 6.77 -12.62
C LEU A 135 -15.13 5.74 -12.76
N LEU A 136 -15.40 4.51 -12.31
CA LEU A 136 -14.48 3.39 -12.42
C LEU A 136 -15.16 2.17 -13.03
N ARG A 137 -14.56 1.56 -14.08
CA ARG A 137 -14.93 0.21 -14.52
C ARG A 137 -14.21 -0.83 -13.68
N VAL A 138 -14.96 -1.74 -13.10
CA VAL A 138 -14.45 -2.82 -12.26
C VAL A 138 -14.63 -4.18 -12.96
N PRO A 139 -13.56 -4.80 -13.48
CA PRO A 139 -13.59 -6.16 -13.98
C PRO A 139 -13.83 -7.19 -12.85
N HIS A 140 -14.46 -8.31 -13.18
CA HIS A 140 -14.79 -9.38 -12.22
C HIS A 140 -15.54 -8.87 -10.97
N ALA A 141 -16.49 -7.99 -11.18
CA ALA A 141 -17.21 -7.26 -10.14
C ALA A 141 -18.09 -8.16 -9.25
N ASP A 142 -18.33 -9.39 -9.64
CA ASP A 142 -19.05 -10.36 -8.79
C ASP A 142 -18.21 -10.86 -7.60
N TYR A 143 -16.90 -10.59 -7.59
CA TYR A 143 -15.99 -10.99 -6.50
C TYR A 143 -15.23 -9.83 -5.84
N GLY A 144 -14.64 -8.93 -6.63
CA GLY A 144 -13.76 -7.89 -6.14
C GLY A 144 -14.39 -6.96 -5.11
N PRO A 145 -15.45 -6.22 -5.47
CA PRO A 145 -16.06 -5.20 -4.62
C PRO A 145 -16.58 -5.75 -3.30
N VAL A 146 -16.42 -4.98 -2.23
CA VAL A 146 -16.90 -5.28 -0.88
C VAL A 146 -18.05 -4.35 -0.57
N LYS A 147 -19.25 -4.89 -0.29
CA LYS A 147 -20.39 -4.08 0.15
C LYS A 147 -20.16 -3.59 1.56
N VAL A 148 -20.43 -2.30 1.78
CA VAL A 148 -20.33 -1.65 3.07
C VAL A 148 -21.64 -0.91 3.41
N PRO A 149 -21.91 -0.65 4.69
CA PRO A 149 -23.11 0.12 5.09
C PRO A 149 -23.17 1.50 4.41
N HIS A 150 -24.38 2.00 4.21
CA HIS A 150 -24.61 3.38 3.74
C HIS A 150 -24.44 4.42 4.87
N THR A 151 -24.18 3.98 6.09
CA THR A 151 -23.94 4.80 7.27
C THR A 151 -22.47 5.11 7.45
N GLY A 152 -22.15 6.17 8.15
CA GLY A 152 -20.78 6.61 8.43
C GLY A 152 -20.11 7.31 7.25
N PRO A 153 -18.99 7.99 7.49
CA PRO A 153 -18.21 8.66 6.46
C PRO A 153 -17.50 7.65 5.57
N ASP A 154 -17.13 8.07 4.36
CA ASP A 154 -16.39 7.21 3.44
C ASP A 154 -15.03 6.77 4.00
N GLU A 155 -14.37 7.64 4.75
CA GLU A 155 -13.06 7.41 5.36
C GLU A 155 -13.06 6.21 6.33
N GLN A 156 -14.21 5.85 6.90
CA GLN A 156 -14.36 4.65 7.72
C GLN A 156 -14.14 3.37 6.93
N TRP A 157 -14.53 3.35 5.66
CA TRP A 157 -14.55 2.17 4.81
C TRP A 157 -13.48 2.18 3.73
N LEU A 158 -13.15 3.36 3.20
CA LEU A 158 -12.26 3.55 2.05
C LEU A 158 -10.96 2.74 2.16
N PHE A 159 -10.37 2.75 3.34
CA PHE A 159 -9.07 2.13 3.56
C PHE A 159 -9.09 0.60 3.57
N LEU A 160 -10.28 -0.02 3.51
CA LEU A 160 -10.43 -1.44 3.23
C LEU A 160 -10.02 -1.80 1.80
N SER A 161 -9.92 -0.81 0.91
CA SER A 161 -9.43 -1.01 -0.47
C SER A 161 -7.96 -1.47 -0.52
N ASP A 162 -7.12 -1.00 0.43
CA ASP A 162 -5.69 -1.29 0.48
C ASP A 162 -5.10 -1.20 1.89
N VAL A 163 -5.06 0.00 2.51
CA VAL A 163 -4.17 0.34 3.65
C VAL A 163 -4.43 -0.53 4.88
N VAL A 164 -5.70 -0.72 5.25
CA VAL A 164 -6.07 -1.53 6.42
C VAL A 164 -5.72 -3.00 6.22
N PRO A 165 -6.15 -3.67 5.12
CA PRO A 165 -5.80 -5.07 4.92
C PRO A 165 -4.30 -5.29 4.64
N THR A 166 -3.59 -4.33 4.05
CA THR A 166 -2.14 -4.39 3.86
C THR A 166 -1.40 -4.34 5.19
N ALA A 167 -1.78 -3.44 6.08
CA ALA A 167 -1.23 -3.37 7.44
C ALA A 167 -1.58 -4.63 8.24
N TRP A 168 -2.82 -5.11 8.15
CA TRP A 168 -3.27 -6.35 8.79
C TRP A 168 -2.45 -7.55 8.32
N GLN A 169 -2.33 -7.75 7.01
CA GLN A 169 -1.52 -8.82 6.44
C GLN A 169 -0.07 -8.75 6.93
N GLY A 170 0.52 -7.56 6.95
CA GLY A 170 1.89 -7.35 7.44
C GLY A 170 2.06 -7.80 8.89
N VAL A 171 1.11 -7.47 9.76
CA VAL A 171 1.13 -7.88 11.17
C VAL A 171 0.88 -9.39 11.32
N GLN A 172 -0.06 -9.98 10.57
CA GLN A 172 -0.28 -11.43 10.57
C GLN A 172 0.95 -12.19 10.07
N TYR A 173 1.63 -11.68 9.05
CA TYR A 173 2.85 -12.29 8.52
C TYR A 173 4.05 -12.12 9.46
N ALA A 174 4.04 -11.12 10.33
CA ALA A 174 5.06 -10.94 11.37
C ALA A 174 5.04 -12.07 12.41
N ASN A 175 3.91 -12.77 12.56
CA ASN A 175 3.74 -13.93 13.42
C ASN A 175 4.29 -13.70 14.84
N VAL A 176 3.90 -12.57 15.44
CA VAL A 176 4.31 -12.18 16.79
C VAL A 176 3.67 -13.11 17.80
N PRO A 177 4.41 -13.68 18.78
CA PRO A 177 3.80 -14.48 19.83
C PRO A 177 2.92 -13.63 20.76
N ASP A 178 1.99 -14.27 21.48
CA ASP A 178 1.11 -13.59 22.43
C ASP A 178 1.92 -12.75 23.43
N GLY A 179 1.57 -11.48 23.59
CA GLY A 179 2.29 -10.52 24.42
C GLY A 179 3.71 -10.18 23.96
N GLY A 180 4.09 -10.60 22.76
CA GLY A 180 5.39 -10.32 22.16
C GLY A 180 5.57 -8.87 21.73
N THR A 181 6.75 -8.57 21.23
CA THR A 181 7.12 -7.22 20.78
C THR A 181 7.22 -7.15 19.26
N LEU A 182 6.47 -6.20 18.66
CA LEU A 182 6.53 -5.82 17.26
C LEU A 182 7.25 -4.48 17.12
N ALA A 183 8.31 -4.42 16.34
CA ALA A 183 8.86 -3.14 15.88
C ALA A 183 8.29 -2.83 14.48
N VAL A 184 7.91 -1.57 14.24
CA VAL A 184 7.40 -1.08 12.95
C VAL A 184 8.33 0.01 12.44
N LEU A 185 9.00 -0.25 11.33
CA LEU A 185 9.86 0.72 10.66
C LEU A 185 9.04 1.49 9.62
N GLY A 186 9.01 2.80 9.76
CA GLY A 186 8.16 3.71 8.98
C GLY A 186 6.76 3.82 9.55
N LEU A 187 6.34 5.04 9.91
CA LEU A 187 5.02 5.37 10.43
C LEU A 187 4.21 6.20 9.40
N GLY A 188 4.33 5.85 8.13
CA GLY A 188 3.39 6.26 7.08
C GLY A 188 2.03 5.58 7.26
N PRO A 189 1.10 5.66 6.29
CA PRO A 189 -0.25 5.10 6.45
C PRO A 189 -0.26 3.63 6.87
N ILE A 190 0.54 2.79 6.20
CA ILE A 190 0.66 1.35 6.52
C ILE A 190 1.24 1.17 7.92
N GLY A 191 2.33 1.88 8.25
CA GLY A 191 2.99 1.73 9.55
C GLY A 191 2.14 2.23 10.71
N GLN A 192 1.37 3.33 10.54
CA GLN A 192 0.40 3.79 11.54
C GLN A 192 -0.60 2.69 11.86
N LEU A 193 -1.23 2.11 10.83
CA LEU A 193 -2.22 1.06 11.03
C LEU A 193 -1.61 -0.24 11.54
N ALA A 194 -0.45 -0.67 11.02
CA ALA A 194 0.23 -1.86 11.51
C ALA A 194 0.57 -1.75 13.00
N ALA A 195 1.03 -0.57 13.44
CA ALA A 195 1.31 -0.32 14.85
C ALA A 195 0.03 -0.38 15.71
N ARG A 196 -1.07 0.25 15.27
CA ARG A 196 -2.37 0.24 15.96
C ARG A 196 -2.99 -1.16 16.00
N ILE A 197 -2.92 -1.91 14.90
CA ILE A 197 -3.32 -3.32 14.84
C ILE A 197 -2.51 -4.16 15.82
N GLY A 198 -1.19 -3.95 15.91
CA GLY A 198 -0.34 -4.64 16.88
C GLY A 198 -0.78 -4.37 18.33
N VAL A 199 -1.10 -3.13 18.67
CA VAL A 199 -1.66 -2.76 20.00
C VAL A 199 -3.02 -3.42 20.21
N HIS A 200 -3.91 -3.39 19.22
CA HIS A 200 -5.22 -4.05 19.29
C HIS A 200 -5.12 -5.55 19.55
N LEU A 201 -4.11 -6.21 18.98
CA LEU A 201 -3.83 -7.64 19.18
C LEU A 201 -3.07 -7.94 20.49
N GLY A 202 -2.80 -6.92 21.31
CA GLY A 202 -2.14 -7.07 22.61
C GLY A 202 -0.62 -7.18 22.56
N TYR A 203 0.01 -6.78 21.46
CA TYR A 203 1.46 -6.75 21.35
C TYR A 203 2.04 -5.47 21.99
N ARG A 204 3.26 -5.53 22.49
CA ARG A 204 4.07 -4.33 22.73
C ARG A 204 4.57 -3.81 21.37
N VAL A 205 4.25 -2.58 21.03
CA VAL A 205 4.63 -2.02 19.75
C VAL A 205 5.61 -0.87 19.90
N ILE A 206 6.69 -0.89 19.10
CA ILE A 206 7.69 0.16 19.02
C ILE A 206 7.74 0.65 17.57
N GLY A 207 7.29 1.88 17.32
CA GLY A 207 7.31 2.51 16.00
C GLY A 207 8.56 3.37 15.79
N VAL A 208 9.15 3.31 14.62
CA VAL A 208 10.36 4.06 14.25
C VAL A 208 10.09 4.88 13.00
N ASP A 209 10.27 6.21 13.08
CA ASP A 209 10.12 7.12 11.93
C ASP A 209 10.94 8.39 12.14
N PRO A 210 11.58 8.97 11.10
CA PRO A 210 12.30 10.25 11.24
C PRO A 210 11.37 11.46 11.36
N VAL A 211 10.09 11.36 10.96
CA VAL A 211 9.14 12.47 10.91
C VAL A 211 8.46 12.66 12.26
N PRO A 212 8.66 13.79 12.98
CA PRO A 212 8.10 14.01 14.31
C PRO A 212 6.58 13.93 14.36
N GLU A 213 5.88 14.45 13.35
CA GLU A 213 4.42 14.47 13.27
C GLU A 213 3.84 13.05 13.20
N ARG A 214 4.50 12.15 12.45
CA ARG A 214 4.14 10.74 12.34
C ARG A 214 4.34 10.00 13.66
N ARG A 215 5.46 10.27 14.35
CA ARG A 215 5.70 9.73 15.70
C ARG A 215 4.66 10.23 16.70
N ALA A 216 4.33 11.52 16.66
CA ALA A 216 3.30 12.09 17.52
C ALA A 216 1.92 11.49 17.27
N MET A 217 1.56 11.22 16.00
CA MET A 217 0.33 10.53 15.64
C MET A 217 0.30 9.10 16.23
N ALA A 218 1.34 8.32 16.07
CA ALA A 218 1.43 6.96 16.61
C ALA A 218 1.37 6.94 18.15
N ALA A 219 2.05 7.86 18.81
CA ALA A 219 2.07 7.96 20.26
C ALA A 219 0.68 8.19 20.88
N ARG A 220 -0.24 8.88 20.20
CA ARG A 220 -1.63 9.06 20.65
C ARG A 220 -2.40 7.74 20.78
N HIS A 221 -1.97 6.70 20.07
CA HIS A 221 -2.54 5.36 20.09
C HIS A 221 -1.77 4.37 20.99
N GLY A 222 -0.97 4.89 21.94
CA GLY A 222 -0.26 4.07 22.93
C GLY A 222 0.99 3.37 22.39
N ILE A 223 1.50 3.77 21.22
CA ILE A 223 2.66 3.19 20.60
C ILE A 223 3.92 3.88 21.16
N GLU A 224 4.90 3.08 21.61
CA GLU A 224 6.23 3.58 21.94
C GLU A 224 6.93 4.02 20.64
N VAL A 225 7.50 5.24 20.60
CA VAL A 225 8.08 5.78 19.37
C VAL A 225 9.55 6.08 19.52
N LEU A 226 10.32 5.90 18.45
CA LEU A 226 11.75 6.18 18.34
C LEU A 226 12.01 7.05 17.10
N ASP A 227 13.03 7.89 17.19
CA ASP A 227 13.58 8.61 16.04
C ASP A 227 14.42 7.65 15.17
N ALA A 228 14.41 7.87 13.88
CA ALA A 228 15.24 7.13 12.92
C ALA A 228 16.51 7.97 12.64
N ASP A 229 17.47 7.91 13.55
CA ASP A 229 18.72 8.70 13.53
C ASP A 229 19.97 7.91 13.10
N GLY A 230 19.81 6.61 12.77
CA GLY A 230 20.89 5.72 12.32
C GLY A 230 21.36 4.72 13.37
N GLY A 231 20.78 4.71 14.58
CA GLY A 231 21.08 3.77 15.67
C GLY A 231 19.94 2.84 16.06
N GLU A 232 18.87 2.79 15.25
CA GLU A 232 17.59 2.20 15.61
C GLU A 232 17.68 0.72 16.00
N ALA A 233 18.52 -0.07 15.31
CA ALA A 233 18.67 -1.48 15.59
C ALA A 233 19.24 -1.75 16.98
N GLU A 234 20.20 -0.94 17.43
CA GLU A 234 20.77 -1.04 18.78
C GLU A 234 19.75 -0.63 19.84
N VAL A 235 19.07 0.50 19.62
CA VAL A 235 18.04 1.00 20.54
C VAL A 235 16.89 -0.01 20.68
N LEU A 236 16.45 -0.63 19.57
CA LEU A 236 15.43 -1.68 19.59
C LEU A 236 15.89 -2.90 20.40
N ARG A 237 17.16 -3.32 20.29
CA ARG A 237 17.73 -4.40 21.12
C ARG A 237 17.75 -4.00 22.59
N GLU A 238 18.23 -2.82 22.94
CA GLU A 238 18.26 -2.31 24.33
C GLU A 238 16.85 -2.32 24.95
N ARG A 239 15.85 -1.80 24.22
CA ARG A 239 14.45 -1.73 24.66
C ARG A 239 13.80 -3.10 24.84
N THR A 240 14.39 -4.17 24.30
CA THR A 240 13.92 -5.54 24.35
C THR A 240 14.87 -6.47 25.14
N GLY A 241 15.62 -5.91 26.10
CA GLY A 241 16.50 -6.66 26.99
C GLY A 241 17.69 -7.28 26.26
N GLY A 242 18.24 -6.63 25.26
CA GLY A 242 19.40 -7.03 24.48
C GLY A 242 19.12 -8.09 23.39
N ARG A 243 17.90 -8.65 23.30
CA ARG A 243 17.57 -9.72 22.35
C ARG A 243 17.09 -9.22 21.00
N GLY A 244 16.42 -8.11 20.95
CA GLY A 244 15.66 -7.59 19.80
C GLY A 244 14.16 -7.93 19.87
N PRO A 245 13.30 -7.25 19.12
CA PRO A 245 11.87 -7.53 19.04
C PRO A 245 11.61 -8.92 18.44
N ASP A 246 10.45 -9.52 18.76
CA ASP A 246 10.03 -10.81 18.23
C ASP A 246 9.84 -10.77 16.73
N ALA A 247 9.33 -9.65 16.23
CA ALA A 247 9.23 -9.38 14.80
C ALA A 247 9.50 -7.91 14.50
N VAL A 248 9.92 -7.66 13.23
CA VAL A 248 10.05 -6.32 12.67
C VAL A 248 9.21 -6.25 11.39
N LEU A 249 8.31 -5.28 11.32
CA LEU A 249 7.55 -4.96 10.12
C LEU A 249 8.20 -3.76 9.43
N ASP A 250 8.62 -3.95 8.19
CA ASP A 250 9.12 -2.88 7.33
C ASP A 250 7.98 -2.30 6.49
N ALA A 251 7.57 -1.08 6.81
CA ALA A 251 6.59 -0.28 6.08
C ALA A 251 7.24 0.88 5.30
N VAL A 252 8.55 0.84 5.10
CA VAL A 252 9.33 1.87 4.38
C VAL A 252 9.60 1.45 2.95
N GLY A 253 10.14 0.24 2.75
CA GLY A 253 10.55 -0.24 1.43
C GLY A 253 11.62 0.65 0.78
N MET A 254 11.47 0.86 -0.53
CA MET A 254 12.40 1.68 -1.34
C MET A 254 12.35 3.19 -1.02
N GLU A 255 11.41 3.66 -0.19
CA GLU A 255 11.34 5.05 0.26
C GLU A 255 12.30 5.40 1.40
N ALA A 256 13.09 4.43 1.89
CA ALA A 256 14.11 4.66 2.88
C ALA A 256 15.04 5.80 2.43
N HIS A 257 15.29 6.77 3.33
CA HIS A 257 16.23 7.84 3.06
C HIS A 257 17.64 7.25 2.98
N ALA A 258 18.14 7.09 1.75
CA ALA A 258 19.48 6.56 1.52
C ALA A 258 20.55 7.59 1.91
N SER A 259 21.78 7.06 2.11
CA SER A 259 22.99 7.84 2.11
C SER A 259 23.07 8.80 0.89
N PRO A 260 23.86 9.90 0.93
CA PRO A 260 24.03 10.82 -0.20
C PRO A 260 24.37 10.11 -1.53
N ALA A 261 25.06 8.96 -1.47
CA ALA A 261 25.42 8.16 -2.65
C ALA A 261 24.20 7.47 -3.30
N GLY A 262 23.23 6.99 -2.50
CA GLY A 262 21.99 6.40 -3.01
C GLY A 262 21.09 7.45 -3.68
N HIS A 263 21.07 8.67 -3.15
CA HIS A 263 20.32 9.78 -3.75
C HIS A 263 20.91 10.19 -5.12
N ALA A 264 22.25 10.23 -5.23
CA ALA A 264 22.94 10.50 -6.49
C ALA A 264 22.67 9.40 -7.55
N ALA A 265 22.66 8.13 -7.16
CA ALA A 265 22.36 7.01 -8.05
C ALA A 265 20.92 7.09 -8.60
N HIS A 266 19.93 7.39 -7.76
CA HIS A 266 18.54 7.60 -8.19
C HIS A 266 18.37 8.76 -9.18
N THR A 267 19.07 9.86 -8.91
CA THR A 267 19.08 11.04 -9.81
C THR A 267 19.69 10.68 -11.17
N ALA A 268 20.77 9.91 -11.18
CA ALA A 268 21.45 9.50 -12.41
C ALA A 268 20.58 8.55 -13.26
N VAL A 269 19.88 7.58 -12.66
CA VAL A 269 18.95 6.69 -13.39
C VAL A 269 17.77 7.47 -13.96
N GLY A 270 17.24 8.46 -13.23
CA GLY A 270 16.16 9.32 -13.69
C GLY A 270 16.51 10.25 -14.86
N LEU A 271 17.79 10.38 -15.20
CA LEU A 271 18.28 11.16 -16.35
C LEU A 271 18.53 10.30 -17.60
N LEU A 272 18.42 8.96 -17.49
CA LEU A 272 18.62 8.06 -18.63
C LEU A 272 17.39 8.02 -19.54
N PRO A 273 17.56 7.85 -20.86
CA PRO A 273 16.45 7.54 -21.76
C PRO A 273 15.68 6.29 -21.32
N ASP A 274 14.36 6.27 -21.49
CA ASP A 274 13.44 5.25 -20.96
C ASP A 274 13.88 3.80 -21.18
N ALA A 275 14.42 3.48 -22.36
CA ALA A 275 14.89 2.12 -22.67
C ALA A 275 16.11 1.71 -21.82
N LEU A 276 17.03 2.64 -21.58
CA LEU A 276 18.21 2.44 -20.74
C LEU A 276 17.83 2.51 -19.24
N GLY A 277 16.90 3.38 -18.87
CA GLY A 277 16.34 3.45 -17.53
C GLY A 277 15.67 2.12 -17.13
N ARG A 278 14.84 1.53 -18.02
CA ARG A 278 14.23 0.20 -17.81
C ARG A 278 15.27 -0.92 -17.64
N ALA A 279 16.31 -0.92 -18.47
CA ALA A 279 17.38 -1.92 -18.37
C ALA A 279 18.18 -1.74 -17.08
N ALA A 280 18.52 -0.51 -16.70
CA ALA A 280 19.24 -0.20 -15.47
C ALA A 280 18.41 -0.57 -14.22
N MET A 281 17.12 -0.28 -14.21
CA MET A 281 16.22 -0.67 -13.09
C MET A 281 16.06 -2.18 -12.95
N LYS A 282 16.03 -2.92 -14.07
CA LYS A 282 15.93 -4.39 -14.04
C LYS A 282 17.24 -5.08 -13.61
N THR A 283 18.39 -4.47 -13.89
CA THR A 283 19.70 -5.14 -13.70
C THR A 283 20.54 -4.58 -12.55
N ALA A 284 20.43 -3.29 -12.23
CA ALA A 284 21.31 -2.65 -11.25
C ALA A 284 20.66 -2.44 -9.88
N GLY A 285 19.35 -2.62 -9.75
CA GLY A 285 18.58 -2.48 -8.51
C GLY A 285 18.96 -1.22 -7.71
N VAL A 286 18.22 -0.13 -7.87
CA VAL A 286 18.52 1.16 -7.21
C VAL A 286 17.79 1.31 -5.88
N ASP A 287 17.47 0.21 -5.18
CA ASP A 287 16.72 0.26 -3.94
C ASP A 287 17.58 0.58 -2.73
N ARG A 288 16.93 1.26 -1.83
CA ARG A 288 17.50 1.69 -0.57
C ARG A 288 17.19 0.62 0.47
N LEU A 289 18.13 -0.29 0.71
CA LEU A 289 17.96 -1.42 1.63
C LEU A 289 18.15 -1.07 3.11
N SER A 290 18.33 0.19 3.47
CA SER A 290 18.68 0.55 4.86
C SER A 290 17.63 0.08 5.87
N ALA A 291 16.33 0.24 5.58
CA ALA A 291 15.27 -0.24 6.46
C ALA A 291 15.27 -1.77 6.59
N LEU A 292 15.47 -2.51 5.49
CA LEU A 292 15.59 -3.96 5.52
C LEU A 292 16.81 -4.43 6.34
N HIS A 293 17.95 -3.77 6.18
CA HIS A 293 19.15 -4.11 6.97
C HIS A 293 18.91 -3.81 8.45
N THR A 294 18.31 -2.66 8.79
CA THR A 294 17.91 -2.33 10.17
C THR A 294 16.96 -3.39 10.73
N ALA A 295 15.97 -3.83 9.95
CA ALA A 295 15.04 -4.89 10.36
C ALA A 295 15.74 -6.22 10.68
N ILE A 296 16.65 -6.65 9.78
CA ILE A 296 17.42 -7.89 9.95
C ILE A 296 18.37 -7.79 11.16
N ASP A 297 18.97 -6.64 11.38
CA ASP A 297 19.86 -6.40 12.51
C ASP A 297 19.10 -6.35 13.83
N ALA A 298 17.96 -5.67 13.87
CA ALA A 298 17.18 -5.47 15.09
C ALA A 298 16.48 -6.74 15.56
N VAL A 299 15.88 -7.51 14.65
CA VAL A 299 15.06 -8.67 15.01
C VAL A 299 15.85 -9.70 15.82
N ARG A 300 15.20 -10.33 16.84
CA ARG A 300 15.85 -11.37 17.62
C ARG A 300 16.18 -12.62 16.79
N ARG A 301 17.06 -13.48 17.33
CA ARG A 301 17.27 -14.83 16.77
C ARG A 301 15.97 -15.62 16.77
N GLY A 302 15.68 -16.33 15.68
CA GLY A 302 14.41 -17.05 15.46
C GLY A 302 13.20 -16.13 15.35
N GLY A 303 13.41 -14.82 15.07
CA GLY A 303 12.33 -13.86 14.87
C GLY A 303 11.92 -13.74 13.40
N THR A 304 10.94 -12.87 13.14
CA THR A 304 10.38 -12.67 11.80
C THR A 304 10.59 -11.23 11.31
N VAL A 305 10.98 -11.07 10.07
CA VAL A 305 10.91 -9.79 9.36
C VAL A 305 9.80 -9.85 8.33
N SER A 306 8.78 -9.01 8.48
CA SER A 306 7.63 -8.88 7.59
C SER A 306 7.79 -7.63 6.72
N LEU A 307 7.83 -7.81 5.39
CA LEU A 307 7.99 -6.72 4.43
C LEU A 307 6.64 -6.34 3.82
N SER A 308 6.12 -5.20 4.21
CA SER A 308 4.98 -4.53 3.58
C SER A 308 5.46 -3.41 2.63
N GLY A 309 6.66 -2.87 2.86
CA GLY A 309 7.32 -1.95 1.95
C GLY A 309 7.70 -2.61 0.63
N VAL A 310 7.51 -1.91 -0.48
CA VAL A 310 7.82 -2.44 -1.82
C VAL A 310 9.31 -2.24 -2.13
N TYR A 311 9.95 -3.31 -2.60
CA TYR A 311 11.30 -3.30 -3.15
C TYR A 311 11.23 -3.71 -4.63
N GLY A 312 11.75 -2.89 -5.53
CA GLY A 312 11.81 -3.19 -6.97
C GLY A 312 13.19 -3.70 -7.40
N GLY A 313 13.23 -4.57 -8.40
CA GLY A 313 14.46 -5.05 -9.02
C GLY A 313 15.23 -6.12 -8.21
N MET A 314 16.47 -6.35 -8.63
CA MET A 314 17.37 -7.33 -7.98
C MET A 314 18.14 -6.65 -6.85
N LYS A 315 18.27 -7.34 -5.71
CA LYS A 315 18.92 -6.83 -4.49
C LYS A 315 20.12 -7.65 -4.11
N ASP A 316 21.29 -7.02 -4.20
CA ASP A 316 22.57 -7.56 -3.76
C ASP A 316 23.42 -6.39 -3.20
N PRO A 317 24.08 -6.51 -2.02
CA PRO A 317 24.19 -7.74 -1.23
C PRO A 317 23.06 -7.93 -0.19
N MET A 318 22.54 -9.17 -0.10
CA MET A 318 21.72 -9.62 1.02
C MET A 318 22.61 -10.21 2.13
N PRO A 319 22.40 -9.93 3.42
CA PRO A 319 23.20 -10.46 4.53
C PRO A 319 22.81 -11.91 4.84
N MET A 320 23.01 -12.81 3.87
CA MET A 320 22.55 -14.21 3.91
C MET A 320 23.11 -14.99 5.08
N LEU A 321 24.37 -14.75 5.46
CA LEU A 321 24.96 -15.42 6.63
C LEU A 321 24.26 -15.00 7.94
N THR A 322 23.94 -13.70 8.07
CA THR A 322 23.23 -13.19 9.24
C THR A 322 21.81 -13.77 9.32
N LEU A 323 21.08 -13.80 8.20
CA LEU A 323 19.74 -14.40 8.13
C LEU A 323 19.77 -15.88 8.52
N PHE A 324 20.74 -16.65 7.97
CA PHE A 324 20.90 -18.06 8.27
C PHE A 324 21.28 -18.31 9.73
N ASP A 325 22.28 -17.60 10.26
CA ASP A 325 22.78 -17.80 11.61
C ASP A 325 21.79 -17.35 12.69
N LYS A 326 21.02 -16.27 12.43
CA LYS A 326 19.94 -15.80 13.30
C LYS A 326 18.65 -16.62 13.15
N GLN A 327 18.54 -17.51 12.15
CA GLN A 327 17.31 -18.24 11.81
C GLN A 327 16.12 -17.30 11.58
N VAL A 328 16.32 -16.23 10.84
CA VAL A 328 15.28 -15.24 10.57
C VAL A 328 14.28 -15.78 9.54
N THR A 329 12.99 -15.68 9.87
CA THR A 329 11.92 -15.86 8.88
C THR A 329 11.71 -14.55 8.14
N LEU A 330 11.75 -14.58 6.80
CA LEU A 330 11.47 -13.43 5.96
C LEU A 330 10.15 -13.67 5.22
N THR A 331 9.16 -12.82 5.45
CA THR A 331 7.83 -12.90 4.82
C THR A 331 7.54 -11.64 4.03
N MET A 332 6.89 -11.78 2.87
CA MET A 332 6.54 -10.64 2.01
C MET A 332 5.43 -11.02 1.02
N GLY A 333 4.83 -10.03 0.41
CA GLY A 333 3.88 -10.21 -0.68
C GLY A 333 2.86 -9.09 -0.76
N GLN A 334 2.33 -8.84 -1.95
CA GLN A 334 1.20 -7.94 -2.12
C GLN A 334 0.00 -8.40 -1.30
N CYS A 335 -0.78 -7.46 -0.80
CA CYS A 335 -1.92 -7.78 0.04
C CYS A 335 -3.00 -8.55 -0.73
N ASN A 336 -3.52 -9.58 -0.07
CA ASN A 336 -4.66 -10.35 -0.49
C ASN A 336 -5.93 -9.79 0.18
N VAL A 337 -6.36 -8.60 -0.23
CA VAL A 337 -7.41 -7.82 0.45
C VAL A 337 -8.63 -8.68 0.81
N ARG A 338 -9.19 -9.40 -0.19
CA ARG A 338 -10.39 -10.22 0.02
C ARG A 338 -10.23 -11.33 1.07
N ARG A 339 -9.01 -11.77 1.34
CA ARG A 339 -8.71 -12.76 2.38
C ARG A 339 -9.04 -12.24 3.80
N TRP A 340 -8.86 -10.94 4.01
CA TRP A 340 -8.93 -10.32 5.33
C TRP A 340 -10.23 -9.55 5.59
N VAL A 341 -11.12 -9.47 4.59
CA VAL A 341 -12.36 -8.68 4.69
C VAL A 341 -13.23 -9.12 5.85
N ASP A 342 -13.39 -10.43 6.06
CA ASP A 342 -14.26 -10.94 7.12
C ASP A 342 -13.72 -10.67 8.53
N ASP A 343 -12.39 -10.56 8.68
CA ASP A 343 -11.76 -10.17 9.93
C ASP A 343 -11.87 -8.65 10.18
N LEU A 344 -11.82 -7.85 9.11
CA LEU A 344 -11.69 -6.39 9.19
C LEU A 344 -13.03 -5.66 9.21
N LEU A 345 -14.04 -6.15 8.50
CA LEU A 345 -15.36 -5.48 8.46
C LEU A 345 -15.94 -5.25 9.86
N PRO A 346 -15.93 -6.22 10.80
CA PRO A 346 -16.43 -5.98 12.15
C PRO A 346 -15.67 -4.90 12.92
N LEU A 347 -14.35 -4.76 12.68
CA LEU A 347 -13.51 -3.76 13.33
C LEU A 347 -13.78 -2.36 12.77
N LEU A 348 -14.06 -2.26 11.47
CA LEU A 348 -14.39 -1.00 10.81
C LEU A 348 -15.83 -0.55 11.13
N ASP A 349 -16.75 -1.49 11.36
CA ASP A 349 -18.15 -1.20 11.73
C ASP A 349 -18.31 -0.88 13.22
N ASP A 350 -17.29 -1.13 14.03
CA ASP A 350 -17.30 -0.83 15.47
C ASP A 350 -17.24 0.70 15.70
N PRO A 351 -18.29 1.30 16.34
CA PRO A 351 -18.32 2.74 16.56
C PRO A 351 -17.20 3.26 17.51
N SER A 352 -16.51 2.38 18.21
CA SER A 352 -15.35 2.75 19.03
C SER A 352 -14.09 3.01 18.22
N ASP A 353 -14.09 2.71 16.91
CA ASP A 353 -12.94 2.82 16.00
C ASP A 353 -11.67 2.20 16.61
N PRO A 354 -11.65 0.89 16.89
CA PRO A 354 -10.57 0.24 17.65
C PRO A 354 -9.21 0.32 16.96
N LEU A 355 -9.18 0.59 15.67
CA LEU A 355 -7.95 0.77 14.88
C LEU A 355 -7.61 2.26 14.64
N GLY A 356 -8.47 3.18 15.06
CA GLY A 356 -8.29 4.62 14.83
C GLY A 356 -8.24 5.00 13.36
N VAL A 357 -9.06 4.35 12.53
CA VAL A 357 -9.02 4.51 11.06
C VAL A 357 -9.41 5.93 10.65
N LEU A 358 -10.37 6.53 11.36
CA LEU A 358 -10.84 7.89 11.10
C LEU A 358 -9.76 8.96 11.33
N ASP A 359 -8.83 8.71 12.25
CA ASP A 359 -7.71 9.60 12.56
C ASP A 359 -6.58 9.57 11.49
N LEU A 360 -6.62 8.60 10.58
CA LEU A 360 -5.56 8.42 9.57
C LEU A 360 -5.60 9.52 8.50
N THR A 361 -6.79 9.99 8.13
CA THR A 361 -6.96 11.02 7.10
C THR A 361 -6.50 12.37 7.62
N THR A 362 -5.44 12.91 7.02
CA THR A 362 -4.91 14.23 7.37
C THR A 362 -5.36 15.31 6.39
N HIS A 363 -5.65 14.93 5.14
CA HIS A 363 -6.06 15.85 4.09
C HIS A 363 -7.25 15.28 3.33
N THR A 364 -8.26 16.12 3.12
CA THR A 364 -9.42 15.83 2.26
C THR A 364 -9.63 17.00 1.32
N ALA A 365 -9.75 16.73 0.01
CA ALA A 365 -9.89 17.76 -1.00
C ALA A 365 -10.67 17.25 -2.24
N PRO A 366 -11.20 18.14 -3.09
CA PRO A 366 -11.73 17.76 -4.38
C PRO A 366 -10.63 17.18 -5.29
N LEU A 367 -11.03 16.43 -6.31
CA LEU A 367 -10.11 15.78 -7.25
C LEU A 367 -9.17 16.79 -7.94
N GLU A 368 -9.65 18.00 -8.19
CA GLU A 368 -8.89 19.08 -8.86
C GLU A 368 -7.61 19.48 -8.10
N ASP A 369 -7.60 19.32 -6.78
CA ASP A 369 -6.44 19.66 -5.94
C ASP A 369 -5.40 18.52 -5.86
N ALA A 370 -5.69 17.37 -6.46
CA ALA A 370 -4.81 16.21 -6.42
C ALA A 370 -3.36 16.49 -6.84
N PRO A 371 -3.06 17.26 -7.91
CA PRO A 371 -1.68 17.55 -8.31
C PRO A 371 -0.85 18.22 -7.20
N ALA A 372 -1.43 19.17 -6.47
CA ALA A 372 -0.77 19.84 -5.35
C ALA A 372 -0.58 18.89 -4.15
N LEU A 373 -1.56 18.03 -3.89
CA LEU A 373 -1.51 17.06 -2.79
C LEU A 373 -0.52 15.93 -3.05
N TYR A 374 -0.30 15.52 -4.30
CA TYR A 374 0.80 14.60 -4.65
C TYR A 374 2.16 15.21 -4.30
N GLU A 375 2.37 16.49 -4.57
CA GLU A 375 3.60 17.20 -4.22
C GLU A 375 3.79 17.30 -2.69
N THR A 376 2.74 17.71 -1.96
CA THR A 376 2.73 17.80 -0.49
C THR A 376 3.04 16.45 0.16
N PHE A 377 2.38 15.38 -0.32
CA PHE A 377 2.59 14.03 0.20
C PHE A 377 3.99 13.51 -0.12
N GLN A 378 4.51 13.75 -1.33
CA GLN A 378 5.88 13.37 -1.72
C GLN A 378 6.93 14.07 -0.85
N LYS A 379 6.73 15.35 -0.54
CA LYS A 379 7.65 16.14 0.31
C LYS A 379 7.50 15.85 1.80
N LYS A 380 6.43 15.15 2.21
CA LYS A 380 6.08 14.89 3.63
C LYS A 380 5.88 16.18 4.41
N GLU A 381 5.33 17.20 3.75
CA GLU A 381 5.03 18.51 4.33
C GLU A 381 3.63 18.55 4.96
N ASP A 382 3.33 19.61 5.72
CA ASP A 382 2.03 19.89 6.34
C ASP A 382 1.45 18.73 7.18
N GLY A 383 2.31 17.90 7.79
CA GLY A 383 1.88 16.73 8.55
C GLY A 383 1.12 15.69 7.71
N CYS A 384 1.30 15.69 6.40
CA CYS A 384 0.58 14.81 5.48
C CYS A 384 0.93 13.34 5.72
N VAL A 385 -0.09 12.56 6.13
CA VAL A 385 0.01 11.10 6.31
C VAL A 385 -0.88 10.39 5.30
N LYS A 386 -2.14 10.79 5.16
CA LYS A 386 -3.09 10.19 4.21
C LYS A 386 -3.96 11.25 3.58
N VAL A 387 -4.11 11.17 2.27
CA VAL A 387 -4.95 12.07 1.47
C VAL A 387 -6.18 11.31 0.97
N VAL A 388 -7.35 11.92 1.10
CA VAL A 388 -8.61 11.46 0.52
C VAL A 388 -9.09 12.50 -0.49
N LEU A 389 -9.32 12.07 -1.71
CA LEU A 389 -9.89 12.89 -2.78
C LEU A 389 -11.37 12.60 -2.94
N LYS A 390 -12.16 13.63 -3.22
CA LYS A 390 -13.59 13.56 -3.52
C LYS A 390 -13.77 13.97 -4.99
N PRO A 391 -13.98 13.02 -5.90
CA PRO A 391 -14.21 13.29 -7.32
C PRO A 391 -15.50 14.04 -7.59
#